data_a02d5c46141f102697f9513c32922c0d
#
_entry.id   a02d5c46141f102697f9513c32922c0d
#
_cell.length_a   1.000
_cell.length_b   1.000
_cell.length_c   1.000
_cell.angle_alpha   90.00
_cell.angle_beta   90.00
_cell.angle_gamma   90.00
#
_symmetry.space_group_name_H-M   'P 1'
#
loop_
_entity.id
_entity.type
_entity.pdbx_description
1 polymer ?
#
loop_
_entity_poly.entity_id
_entity_poly.type
_entity_poly.pdbx_seq_one_letter_code
_entity_poly.pdbx_strand_id
1 'polypeptide(L)'
;MIDFDDYSDWIELYNINNDPIVLDGYFITDDFADPLKWRIPDNTVINGEGFLLLWADDYDEVPGRTHTRPYWPWDNFTTQNFHTNFKLSKSGEQLGLFQASQSETFTIIEDGSLWKYLDDGSDQGSAWIAIGFYDDSWESGYAELGYGDDDEATVVE
;
A
#
# COMPACT_ATOMS: atom_id res chain seq x y z
N MET A 1 -6.63 -9.23 23.18
CA MET A 1 -5.78 -8.35 24.00
C MET A 1 -6.72 -7.39 24.71
N ILE A 2 -6.41 -6.90 25.88
CA ILE A 2 -7.25 -5.96 26.64
C ILE A 2 -6.51 -4.63 26.66
N ASP A 3 -7.17 -3.59 26.19
CA ASP A 3 -6.71 -2.21 26.26
C ASP A 3 -7.73 -1.41 27.10
N PHE A 4 -7.26 -0.68 28.08
CA PHE A 4 -8.08 0.17 28.95
C PHE A 4 -9.36 -0.48 29.51
N ASP A 5 -9.30 -1.77 29.92
CA ASP A 5 -10.43 -2.58 30.32
C ASP A 5 -11.46 -2.89 29.23
N ASP A 6 -11.12 -2.66 27.95
CA ASP A 6 -11.93 -3.03 26.80
C ASP A 6 -11.21 -4.09 25.92
N TYR A 7 -11.98 -4.80 25.12
CA TYR A 7 -11.49 -5.76 24.13
C TYR A 7 -11.38 -5.07 22.79
N SER A 8 -10.31 -4.32 22.62
CA SER A 8 -10.05 -3.59 21.37
C SER A 8 -9.37 -4.47 20.33
N ASP A 9 -9.67 -4.19 19.07
CA ASP A 9 -8.94 -4.76 17.95
C ASP A 9 -7.54 -4.16 17.89
N TRP A 10 -6.60 -4.86 17.26
CA TRP A 10 -5.24 -4.41 17.15
C TRP A 10 -4.63 -4.84 15.80
N ILE A 11 -3.63 -4.10 15.37
CA ILE A 11 -2.86 -4.33 14.17
C ILE A 11 -1.40 -4.43 14.58
N GLU A 12 -0.71 -5.45 14.10
CA GLU A 12 0.72 -5.61 14.30
C GLU A 12 1.44 -5.49 12.98
N LEU A 13 2.41 -4.58 12.91
CA LEU A 13 3.33 -4.44 11.80
C LEU A 13 4.65 -5.08 12.17
N TYR A 14 5.18 -5.94 11.30
CA TYR A 14 6.46 -6.61 11.49
C TYR A 14 7.46 -6.17 10.42
N ASN A 15 8.61 -5.71 10.85
CA ASN A 15 9.72 -5.40 9.95
C ASN A 15 10.53 -6.67 9.67
N ILE A 16 10.40 -7.21 8.47
CA ILE A 16 11.10 -8.43 8.04
C ILE A 16 12.60 -8.23 7.72
N ASN A 17 13.06 -6.98 7.68
CA ASN A 17 14.45 -6.66 7.39
C ASN A 17 15.27 -6.58 8.68
N ASN A 18 16.59 -6.67 8.55
CA ASN A 18 17.50 -6.50 9.70
C ASN A 18 17.71 -5.03 10.07
N ASP A 19 17.45 -4.10 9.15
CA ASP A 19 17.62 -2.67 9.36
C ASP A 19 16.32 -2.01 9.85
N PRO A 20 16.41 -0.98 10.69
CA PRO A 20 15.23 -0.24 11.12
C PRO A 20 14.51 0.44 9.95
N ILE A 21 13.19 0.50 10.02
CA ILE A 21 12.33 1.24 9.09
C ILE A 21 11.72 2.43 9.84
N VAL A 22 11.86 3.62 9.27
CA VAL A 22 11.20 4.84 9.73
C VAL A 22 9.87 4.97 9.02
N LEU A 23 8.80 5.20 9.76
CA LEU A 23 7.42 5.28 9.22
C LEU A 23 6.92 6.70 9.03
N ASP A 24 7.82 7.67 8.88
CA ASP A 24 7.44 9.05 8.59
C ASP A 24 6.69 9.16 7.26
N GLY A 25 5.52 9.80 7.30
CA GLY A 25 4.67 9.94 6.12
C GLY A 25 3.89 8.67 5.72
N TYR A 26 3.89 7.65 6.56
CA TYR A 26 3.04 6.47 6.37
C TYR A 26 1.66 6.66 6.99
N PHE A 27 0.68 6.03 6.35
CA PHE A 27 -0.73 6.03 6.75
C PHE A 27 -1.25 4.60 6.77
N ILE A 28 -2.16 4.32 7.70
CA ILE A 28 -2.89 3.07 7.73
C ILE A 28 -4.38 3.34 7.59
N THR A 29 -5.09 2.47 6.89
CA THR A 29 -6.51 2.63 6.59
C THR A 29 -7.23 1.29 6.52
N ASP A 30 -8.48 1.28 6.92
CA ASP A 30 -9.47 0.23 6.71
C ASP A 30 -10.33 0.49 5.46
N ASP A 31 -10.12 1.62 4.75
CA ASP A 31 -10.85 2.00 3.54
C ASP A 31 -9.88 2.48 2.45
N PHE A 32 -9.74 1.71 1.37
CA PHE A 32 -8.85 2.08 0.25
C PHE A 32 -9.35 3.28 -0.56
N ALA A 33 -10.59 3.70 -0.37
CA ALA A 33 -11.06 4.97 -0.93
C ALA A 33 -10.51 6.19 -0.17
N ASP A 34 -10.07 5.99 1.08
CA ASP A 34 -9.36 6.98 1.89
C ASP A 34 -7.99 6.43 2.34
N PRO A 35 -6.98 6.39 1.46
CA PRO A 35 -5.67 5.81 1.75
C PRO A 35 -4.86 6.59 2.80
N LEU A 36 -5.26 7.82 3.11
CA LEU A 36 -4.57 8.67 4.08
C LEU A 36 -5.36 8.85 5.39
N LYS A 37 -6.22 7.89 5.74
CA LYS A 37 -7.18 7.96 6.83
C LYS A 37 -6.56 8.21 8.19
N TRP A 38 -5.52 7.46 8.55
CA TRP A 38 -4.82 7.63 9.82
C TRP A 38 -3.31 7.68 9.60
N ARG A 39 -2.71 8.80 10.00
CA ARG A 39 -1.27 9.01 9.86
C ARG A 39 -0.52 8.39 11.02
N ILE A 40 0.46 7.54 10.73
CA ILE A 40 1.41 7.07 11.73
C ILE A 40 2.23 8.28 12.22
N PRO A 41 2.36 8.48 13.54
CA PRO A 41 3.12 9.60 14.08
C PRO A 41 4.56 9.63 13.58
N ASP A 42 5.06 10.83 13.31
CA ASP A 42 6.44 11.03 12.87
C ASP A 42 7.43 10.51 13.91
N ASN A 43 8.60 10.10 13.45
CA ASN A 43 9.66 9.46 14.22
C ASN A 43 9.30 8.07 14.78
N THR A 44 8.21 7.44 14.28
CA THR A 44 7.91 6.05 14.58
C THR A 44 8.89 5.16 13.83
N VAL A 45 9.56 4.27 14.57
CA VAL A 45 10.56 3.37 14.02
C VAL A 45 10.22 1.94 14.39
N ILE A 46 10.24 1.03 13.41
CA ILE A 46 10.24 -0.40 13.66
C ILE A 46 11.67 -0.90 13.50
N ASN A 47 12.28 -1.34 14.59
CA ASN A 47 13.63 -1.92 14.55
C ASN A 47 13.68 -3.13 13.61
N GLY A 48 14.88 -3.49 13.17
CA GLY A 48 15.06 -4.73 12.40
C GLY A 48 14.50 -5.94 13.16
N GLU A 49 13.73 -6.78 12.47
CA GLU A 49 13.02 -7.94 13.04
C GLU A 49 12.08 -7.56 14.22
N GLY A 50 11.70 -6.29 14.31
CA GLY A 50 10.85 -5.74 15.37
C GLY A 50 9.39 -5.62 14.95
N PHE A 51 8.58 -5.29 15.94
CA PHE A 51 7.14 -5.14 15.80
C PHE A 51 6.68 -3.74 16.22
N LEU A 52 5.57 -3.31 15.64
CA LEU A 52 4.81 -2.14 16.07
C LEU A 52 3.36 -2.56 16.26
N LEU A 53 2.81 -2.29 17.43
CA LEU A 53 1.41 -2.53 17.75
C LEU A 53 0.62 -1.23 17.63
N LEU A 54 -0.53 -1.30 16.95
CA LEU A 54 -1.49 -0.23 16.82
C LEU A 54 -2.85 -0.74 17.34
N TRP A 55 -3.53 0.05 18.17
CA TRP A 55 -4.89 -0.24 18.62
C TRP A 55 -5.90 0.30 17.62
N ALA A 56 -6.73 -0.57 17.08
CA ALA A 56 -7.79 -0.20 16.14
C ALA A 56 -9.11 -0.06 16.92
N ASP A 57 -9.23 1.02 17.68
CA ASP A 57 -10.30 1.22 18.65
C ASP A 57 -11.10 2.50 18.47
N ASP A 58 -10.83 3.24 17.38
CA ASP A 58 -11.49 4.51 17.05
C ASP A 58 -11.37 5.55 18.18
N TYR A 59 -10.23 5.52 18.87
CA TYR A 59 -10.01 6.38 20.02
C TYR A 59 -9.25 7.66 19.69
N ASP A 60 -8.53 7.68 18.56
CA ASP A 60 -7.77 8.86 18.13
C ASP A 60 -8.63 9.78 17.26
N GLU A 61 -9.29 10.74 17.88
CA GLU A 61 -10.03 11.80 17.18
C GLU A 61 -9.10 12.78 16.44
N VAL A 62 -7.79 12.73 16.71
CA VAL A 62 -6.79 13.60 16.07
C VAL A 62 -5.66 12.75 15.49
N PRO A 63 -5.53 12.68 14.14
CA PRO A 63 -4.47 11.93 13.49
C PRO A 63 -3.08 12.25 14.05
N GLY A 64 -2.33 11.21 14.40
CA GLY A 64 -0.98 11.36 14.95
C GLY A 64 -0.91 11.70 16.44
N ARG A 65 -2.02 11.70 17.14
CA ARG A 65 -2.02 11.85 18.59
C ARG A 65 -1.68 10.53 19.26
N THR A 66 -0.66 10.56 20.11
CA THR A 66 -0.31 9.46 20.98
C THR A 66 -1.05 9.58 22.30
N HIS A 67 -1.80 8.56 22.68
CA HIS A 67 -2.37 8.50 24.02
C HIS A 67 -1.36 7.88 24.98
N THR A 68 -0.87 8.69 25.91
CA THR A 68 -0.19 8.22 27.10
C THR A 68 -1.20 8.19 28.24
N ARG A 69 -1.97 7.13 28.38
CA ARG A 69 -2.74 6.90 29.62
C ARG A 69 -1.94 6.02 30.56
N PRO A 70 -1.63 6.49 31.76
CA PRO A 70 -1.15 5.64 32.83
C PRO A 70 -2.32 4.81 33.31
N TYR A 71 -2.51 3.62 32.75
CA TYR A 71 -3.66 2.79 33.11
C TYR A 71 -3.39 1.91 34.32
N TRP A 72 -2.13 1.54 34.55
CA TRP A 72 -1.74 0.67 35.64
C TRP A 72 -0.48 1.19 36.35
N PRO A 73 -0.30 0.96 37.64
CA PRO A 73 0.87 1.40 38.39
C PRO A 73 2.21 0.82 37.90
N TRP A 74 2.13 -0.19 37.02
CA TRP A 74 3.29 -0.84 36.38
C TRP A 74 3.48 -0.45 34.92
N ASP A 75 2.58 0.35 34.35
CA ASP A 75 2.79 0.89 33.00
C ASP A 75 3.97 1.85 33.02
N ASN A 76 4.97 1.49 32.22
CA ASN A 76 6.14 2.34 32.09
C ASN A 76 5.70 3.47 31.15
N PHE A 77 5.57 4.67 31.66
CA PHE A 77 5.12 5.90 30.98
C PHE A 77 5.88 6.25 29.70
N THR A 78 6.80 5.41 29.25
CA THR A 78 7.61 5.57 28.06
C THR A 78 7.13 4.78 26.84
N THR A 79 6.14 3.90 26.97
CA THR A 79 5.55 3.19 25.85
C THR A 79 4.48 4.05 25.19
N GLN A 80 4.76 4.48 23.98
CA GLN A 80 3.76 5.12 23.13
C GLN A 80 2.76 4.05 22.67
N ASN A 81 1.50 4.18 23.09
CA ASN A 81 0.41 3.41 22.55
C ASN A 81 -0.21 4.21 21.41
N PHE A 82 -0.27 3.62 20.23
CA PHE A 82 -0.90 4.23 19.07
C PHE A 82 -2.32 3.70 18.92
N HIS A 83 -3.26 4.61 18.80
CA HIS A 83 -4.68 4.33 18.61
C HIS A 83 -5.11 4.89 17.27
N THR A 84 -5.76 4.09 16.45
CA THR A 84 -6.25 4.54 15.15
C THR A 84 -7.62 5.20 15.29
N ASN A 85 -8.01 5.98 14.26
CA ASN A 85 -9.34 6.60 14.17
C ASN A 85 -10.37 5.70 13.47
N PHE A 86 -10.20 4.38 13.58
CA PHE A 86 -11.11 3.37 13.04
C PHE A 86 -11.03 2.10 13.86
N LYS A 87 -12.03 1.24 13.69
CA LYS A 87 -12.13 -0.11 14.26
C LYS A 87 -12.12 -1.15 13.15
N LEU A 88 -11.66 -2.36 13.46
CA LEU A 88 -11.76 -3.45 12.52
C LEU A 88 -13.15 -4.10 12.58
N SER A 89 -13.67 -4.48 11.42
CA SER A 89 -14.98 -5.10 11.27
C SER A 89 -14.90 -6.61 11.43
N LYS A 90 -15.76 -7.16 12.27
CA LYS A 90 -15.90 -8.61 12.46
C LYS A 90 -16.26 -9.36 11.18
N SER A 91 -16.91 -8.69 10.21
CA SER A 91 -17.27 -9.27 8.91
C SER A 91 -16.13 -9.32 7.90
N GLY A 92 -14.97 -8.79 8.27
CA GLY A 92 -13.82 -8.59 7.39
C GLY A 92 -13.89 -7.26 6.64
N GLU A 93 -12.72 -6.72 6.34
CA GLU A 93 -12.54 -5.47 5.61
C GLU A 93 -11.16 -5.39 4.97
N GLN A 94 -10.89 -4.32 4.28
CA GLN A 94 -9.57 -4.02 3.74
C GLN A 94 -8.70 -3.41 4.84
N LEU A 95 -7.41 -3.70 4.80
CA LEU A 95 -6.43 -3.02 5.64
C LEU A 95 -5.23 -2.69 4.78
N GLY A 96 -4.82 -1.43 4.73
CA GLY A 96 -3.72 -0.97 3.91
C GLY A 96 -2.75 -0.08 4.64
N LEU A 97 -1.46 -0.23 4.29
CA LEU A 97 -0.39 0.67 4.69
C LEU A 97 0.08 1.44 3.45
N PHE A 98 -0.05 2.75 3.50
CA PHE A 98 0.30 3.64 2.39
C PHE A 98 1.36 4.63 2.83
N GLN A 99 2.25 4.97 1.94
CA GLN A 99 3.16 6.09 2.14
C GLN A 99 2.66 7.27 1.28
N ALA A 100 2.46 8.43 1.90
CA ALA A 100 2.29 9.64 1.12
C ALA A 100 3.63 9.93 0.43
N SER A 101 3.76 9.50 -0.80
CA SER A 101 4.93 9.86 -1.57
C SER A 101 4.92 11.40 -1.73
N GLN A 102 5.99 12.04 -1.37
CA GLN A 102 6.44 13.22 -2.09
C GLN A 102 6.36 12.79 -3.56
N SER A 103 5.52 13.42 -4.35
CA SER A 103 5.18 12.96 -5.70
C SER A 103 6.43 12.79 -6.58
N GLU A 104 7.11 11.68 -6.43
CA GLU A 104 7.97 11.17 -7.47
C GLU A 104 7.04 10.43 -8.42
N THR A 105 6.70 11.08 -9.50
CA THR A 105 5.99 10.44 -10.60
C THR A 105 6.98 9.47 -11.23
N PHE A 106 6.87 8.21 -10.91
CA PHE A 106 7.59 7.17 -11.65
C PHE A 106 6.78 6.89 -12.91
N THR A 107 7.29 7.28 -14.04
CA THR A 107 6.76 6.82 -15.32
C THR A 107 7.12 5.34 -15.43
N ILE A 108 6.14 4.46 -15.28
CA ILE A 108 6.33 3.00 -15.42
C ILE A 108 6.49 2.66 -16.90
N ILE A 109 5.74 3.32 -17.78
CA ILE A 109 5.77 3.19 -19.21
C ILE A 109 5.72 4.61 -19.78
N GLU A 110 6.70 4.98 -20.56
CA GLU A 110 6.71 6.30 -21.20
C GLU A 110 5.69 6.36 -22.33
N ASP A 111 5.12 7.54 -22.51
CA ASP A 111 4.27 7.82 -23.67
C ASP A 111 5.07 7.57 -24.96
N GLY A 112 4.42 6.93 -25.94
CA GLY A 112 5.10 6.54 -27.16
C GLY A 112 6.08 5.38 -27.03
N SER A 113 6.02 4.58 -25.95
CA SER A 113 6.90 3.40 -25.78
C SER A 113 6.73 2.37 -26.90
N LEU A 114 7.79 1.66 -27.19
CA LEU A 114 7.78 0.57 -28.16
C LEU A 114 7.19 -0.70 -27.53
N TRP A 115 6.17 -1.27 -28.18
CA TRP A 115 5.49 -2.48 -27.76
C TRP A 115 5.67 -3.61 -28.75
N LYS A 116 5.58 -4.84 -28.24
CA LYS A 116 5.36 -6.02 -29.05
C LYS A 116 3.86 -6.27 -29.18
N TYR A 117 3.38 -6.56 -30.36
CA TYR A 117 1.97 -6.86 -30.61
C TYR A 117 1.80 -8.02 -31.59
N LEU A 118 0.64 -8.65 -31.51
CA LEU A 118 0.22 -9.73 -32.41
C LEU A 118 -1.23 -9.48 -32.77
N ASP A 119 -1.49 -9.13 -34.02
CA ASP A 119 -2.83 -8.81 -34.54
C ASP A 119 -3.27 -9.74 -35.70
N ASP A 120 -2.69 -10.95 -35.73
CA ASP A 120 -3.03 -11.98 -36.73
C ASP A 120 -4.36 -12.73 -36.42
N GLY A 121 -5.10 -12.29 -35.41
CA GLY A 121 -6.36 -12.89 -34.96
C GLY A 121 -6.19 -14.19 -34.19
N SER A 122 -4.98 -14.64 -33.89
CA SER A 122 -4.75 -15.85 -33.12
C SER A 122 -4.97 -15.66 -31.62
N ASP A 123 -5.53 -16.69 -30.97
CA ASP A 123 -5.68 -16.68 -29.51
C ASP A 123 -4.45 -17.31 -28.84
N GLN A 124 -3.70 -16.50 -28.12
CA GLN A 124 -2.53 -16.93 -27.35
C GLN A 124 -2.90 -17.48 -25.95
N GLY A 125 -4.19 -17.53 -25.62
CA GLY A 125 -4.67 -17.95 -24.30
C GLY A 125 -4.05 -17.11 -23.19
N SER A 126 -3.55 -17.75 -22.12
CA SER A 126 -2.88 -17.08 -20.99
C SER A 126 -1.35 -17.24 -21.00
N ALA A 127 -0.79 -17.88 -22.01
CA ALA A 127 0.65 -18.16 -22.02
C ALA A 127 1.52 -16.89 -22.13
N TRP A 128 1.03 -15.88 -22.82
CA TRP A 128 1.74 -14.61 -23.07
C TRP A 128 2.02 -13.78 -21.78
N ILE A 129 1.29 -14.00 -20.70
CA ILE A 129 1.52 -13.30 -19.42
C ILE A 129 2.66 -13.92 -18.60
N ALA A 130 3.22 -15.03 -19.01
CA ALA A 130 4.29 -15.71 -18.30
C ALA A 130 5.62 -14.97 -18.47
N ILE A 131 6.37 -14.81 -17.37
CA ILE A 131 7.74 -14.30 -17.43
C ILE A 131 8.58 -15.24 -18.31
N GLY A 132 9.19 -14.66 -19.37
CA GLY A 132 9.99 -15.41 -20.33
C GLY A 132 9.18 -16.03 -21.48
N PHE A 133 7.95 -15.57 -21.68
CA PHE A 133 7.23 -15.87 -22.91
C PHE A 133 8.04 -15.46 -24.14
N TYR A 134 8.06 -16.32 -25.16
CA TYR A 134 8.83 -16.07 -26.38
C TYR A 134 7.97 -15.32 -27.40
N ASP A 135 8.23 -14.03 -27.52
CA ASP A 135 7.52 -13.10 -28.39
C ASP A 135 8.37 -12.55 -29.56
N ASP A 136 9.48 -13.20 -29.87
CA ASP A 136 10.41 -12.73 -30.92
C ASP A 136 9.78 -12.65 -32.31
N SER A 137 8.73 -13.44 -32.55
CA SER A 137 7.97 -13.42 -33.80
C SER A 137 6.89 -12.34 -33.85
N TRP A 138 6.61 -11.68 -32.72
CA TRP A 138 5.65 -10.61 -32.67
C TRP A 138 6.19 -9.35 -33.31
N GLU A 139 5.32 -8.57 -33.91
CA GLU A 139 5.69 -7.26 -34.47
C GLU A 139 5.98 -6.25 -33.37
N SER A 140 6.55 -5.13 -33.75
CA SER A 140 6.86 -4.05 -32.80
C SER A 140 6.41 -2.72 -33.36
N GLY A 141 5.74 -1.94 -32.52
CA GLY A 141 5.25 -0.61 -32.88
C GLY A 141 5.26 0.34 -31.70
N TYR A 142 5.33 1.60 -31.99
CA TYR A 142 5.25 2.65 -30.98
C TYR A 142 3.79 2.85 -30.56
N ALA A 143 3.54 3.05 -29.29
CA ALA A 143 2.24 3.46 -28.80
C ALA A 143 1.90 4.88 -29.29
N GLU A 144 0.68 5.19 -29.55
CA GLU A 144 -0.49 4.37 -29.42
C GLU A 144 -0.62 3.37 -30.56
N LEU A 145 -1.02 2.12 -30.27
CA LEU A 145 -1.35 1.11 -31.24
C LEU A 145 -2.87 1.05 -31.35
N GLY A 146 -3.41 1.19 -32.54
CA GLY A 146 -4.85 1.25 -32.71
C GLY A 146 -5.29 1.28 -34.16
N TYR A 147 -6.57 1.53 -34.38
CA TYR A 147 -7.16 1.73 -35.71
C TYR A 147 -8.40 2.62 -35.64
N GLY A 148 -8.56 3.52 -36.60
CA GLY A 148 -9.85 4.13 -36.93
C GLY A 148 -10.06 5.59 -36.59
N ASP A 149 -9.16 6.29 -35.93
CA ASP A 149 -9.28 7.72 -35.60
C ASP A 149 -8.11 8.60 -36.08
N ASP A 150 -7.15 8.02 -36.77
CA ASP A 150 -6.06 8.70 -37.49
C ASP A 150 -5.04 9.41 -36.57
N ASP A 151 -4.94 9.00 -35.29
CA ASP A 151 -3.94 9.51 -34.35
C ASP A 151 -2.95 8.43 -33.85
N GLU A 152 -3.07 7.20 -34.33
CA GLU A 152 -2.21 6.09 -33.97
C GLU A 152 -0.78 6.27 -34.51
N ALA A 153 0.20 6.03 -33.66
CA ALA A 153 1.61 5.93 -34.06
C ALA A 153 1.89 4.60 -34.79
N THR A 154 1.12 3.56 -34.50
CA THR A 154 1.15 2.25 -35.14
C THR A 154 -0.25 1.78 -35.44
N VAL A 155 -0.59 1.67 -36.73
CA VAL A 155 -1.87 1.13 -37.16
C VAL A 155 -1.81 -0.40 -37.11
N VAL A 156 -2.76 -1.04 -36.41
CA VAL A 156 -2.98 -2.49 -36.35
C VAL A 156 -4.21 -2.86 -37.15
N GLU A 157 -4.34 -4.11 -37.64
CA GLU A 157 -5.43 -4.58 -38.51
C GLU A 157 -6.56 -5.32 -37.76
#